data_e6a41ed6ef00f236a4b4086dc7dd1c16
#
_entry.id   e6a41ed6ef00f236a4b4086dc7dd1c16
#
_cell.length_a   1.000
_cell.length_b   1.000
_cell.length_c   1.000
_cell.angle_alpha   90.00
_cell.angle_beta   90.00
_cell.angle_gamma   90.00
#
_symmetry.space_group_name_H-M   'P 1'
#
loop_
_entity.id
_entity.type
_entity.pdbx_description
1 polymer ?
#
loop_
_entity_poly.entity_id
_entity_poly.type
_entity_poly.pdbx_seq_one_letter_code
_entity_poly.pdbx_strand_id
1 'polypeptide(L)'
;TTAIIGTGSAPGVMCVMARKAVNELDECDTIACMVYEGTRTKRFIPFFWSPEVALCDMEEDAYAFENCQQIRTKPFSRPIKRNWPECGREVTLVEHAHDEPVYIGFNREKYFKGCKNAYFKYGGTGIEFSEGLYKAGLLHHTPEEFDGHEIVPFDWVLKHIPMLRRIPRS
;
A
#
# COMPACT_ATOMS: atom_id res chain seq x y z
N THR A 1 1.19 -30.51 -0.96
CA THR A 1 0.56 -29.40 -1.70
C THR A 1 1.62 -28.31 -1.90
N THR A 2 1.78 -27.84 -3.14
CA THR A 2 2.69 -26.74 -3.48
C THR A 2 1.87 -25.47 -3.63
N ALA A 3 2.30 -24.37 -3.02
CA ALA A 3 1.68 -23.05 -3.14
C ALA A 3 2.70 -22.04 -3.69
N ILE A 4 2.27 -21.18 -4.59
CA ILE A 4 3.03 -20.03 -5.07
C ILE A 4 2.34 -18.79 -4.56
N ILE A 5 3.03 -18.00 -3.75
CA ILE A 5 2.52 -16.77 -3.14
C ILE A 5 3.13 -15.55 -3.83
N GLY A 6 2.58 -14.34 -3.57
CA GLY A 6 3.10 -13.10 -4.12
C GLY A 6 2.89 -12.97 -5.63
N THR A 7 1.80 -13.52 -6.17
CA THR A 7 1.50 -13.54 -7.62
C THR A 7 0.34 -12.60 -8.01
N GLY A 8 0.05 -11.62 -7.17
CA GLY A 8 -0.97 -10.60 -7.42
C GLY A 8 -0.47 -9.44 -8.28
N SER A 9 -1.20 -8.33 -8.24
CA SER A 9 -0.78 -7.07 -8.86
C SER A 9 0.40 -6.48 -8.09
N ALA A 10 0.25 -6.38 -6.78
CA ALA A 10 1.24 -5.97 -5.80
C ALA A 10 1.08 -6.85 -4.54
N PRO A 11 2.08 -7.62 -4.16
CA PRO A 11 3.28 -7.97 -4.90
C PRO A 11 3.01 -8.95 -6.06
N GLY A 12 3.95 -9.02 -6.99
CA GLY A 12 3.89 -9.93 -8.14
C GLY A 12 4.17 -9.22 -9.44
N VAL A 13 3.15 -8.74 -10.13
CA VAL A 13 3.32 -8.00 -11.41
C VAL A 13 4.26 -6.82 -11.24
N MET A 14 4.16 -6.07 -10.14
CA MET A 14 5.04 -4.94 -9.83
C MET A 14 6.51 -5.36 -9.80
N CYS A 15 6.84 -6.47 -9.15
CA CYS A 15 8.22 -6.99 -9.09
C CYS A 15 8.74 -7.43 -10.47
N VAL A 16 7.86 -8.02 -11.30
CA VAL A 16 8.20 -8.40 -12.68
C VAL A 16 8.44 -7.16 -13.54
N MET A 17 7.62 -6.13 -13.40
CA MET A 17 7.82 -4.85 -14.08
C MET A 17 9.12 -4.16 -13.65
N ALA A 18 9.41 -4.12 -12.36
CA ALA A 18 10.67 -3.61 -11.84
C ALA A 18 11.86 -4.37 -12.42
N ARG A 19 11.80 -5.72 -12.45
CA ARG A 19 12.83 -6.54 -13.07
C ARG A 19 13.01 -6.25 -14.55
N LYS A 20 11.92 -6.11 -15.30
CA LYS A 20 11.99 -5.77 -16.71
C LYS A 20 12.63 -4.39 -16.93
N ALA A 21 12.20 -3.38 -16.19
CA ALA A 21 12.76 -2.04 -16.27
C ALA A 21 14.27 -2.01 -15.96
N VAL A 22 14.71 -2.71 -14.92
CA VAL A 22 16.12 -2.80 -14.53
C VAL A 22 16.98 -3.48 -15.62
N ASN A 23 16.42 -4.41 -16.38
CA ASN A 23 17.15 -5.03 -17.47
C ASN A 23 17.50 -4.07 -18.63
N GLU A 24 16.73 -3.01 -18.80
CA GLU A 24 16.95 -1.97 -19.83
C GLU A 24 17.95 -0.88 -19.39
N LEU A 25 18.44 -0.93 -18.13
CA LEU A 25 19.39 0.03 -17.58
C LEU A 25 20.78 -0.58 -17.51
N ASP A 26 21.82 0.22 -17.58
CA ASP A 26 23.20 -0.20 -17.34
C ASP A 26 23.42 -0.42 -15.82
N GLU A 27 22.94 0.51 -15.02
CA GLU A 27 23.04 0.49 -13.55
C GLU A 27 21.68 0.78 -12.92
N CYS A 28 21.46 0.33 -11.69
CA CYS A 28 20.27 0.60 -10.92
C CYS A 28 20.60 0.92 -9.47
N ASP A 29 20.43 2.16 -9.05
CA ASP A 29 20.66 2.57 -7.67
C ASP A 29 19.39 2.45 -6.82
N THR A 30 18.25 2.85 -7.36
CA THR A 30 16.99 2.95 -6.63
C THR A 30 15.82 2.40 -7.43
N ILE A 31 14.98 1.59 -6.79
CA ILE A 31 13.72 1.11 -7.34
C ILE A 31 12.56 1.66 -6.52
N ALA A 32 11.71 2.43 -7.17
CA ALA A 32 10.51 2.98 -6.57
C ALA A 32 9.27 2.30 -7.15
N CYS A 33 8.63 1.45 -6.36
CA CYS A 33 7.33 0.89 -6.68
C CYS A 33 6.25 1.90 -6.29
N MET A 34 5.50 2.41 -7.26
CA MET A 34 4.50 3.45 -7.02
C MET A 34 3.15 3.02 -7.58
N VAL A 35 2.12 3.16 -6.79
CA VAL A 35 0.74 2.87 -7.18
C VAL A 35 -0.12 4.10 -6.91
N TYR A 36 -0.96 4.45 -7.86
CA TYR A 36 -2.02 5.43 -7.66
C TYR A 36 -3.36 4.84 -8.08
N GLU A 37 -4.29 4.79 -7.13
CA GLU A 37 -5.64 4.31 -7.36
C GLU A 37 -6.58 5.48 -7.65
N GLY A 38 -6.79 5.74 -8.94
CA GLY A 38 -7.61 6.84 -9.43
C GLY A 38 -9.06 6.46 -9.76
N THR A 39 -9.55 5.32 -9.28
CA THR A 39 -10.89 4.82 -9.62
C THR A 39 -11.96 5.75 -9.08
N ARG A 40 -12.93 6.09 -9.94
CA ARG A 40 -14.07 6.93 -9.61
C ARG A 40 -15.35 6.11 -9.69
N THR A 41 -16.17 6.19 -8.65
CA THR A 41 -17.48 5.53 -8.59
C THR A 41 -18.57 6.55 -8.23
N LYS A 42 -19.82 6.25 -8.61
CA LYS A 42 -20.98 7.07 -8.21
C LYS A 42 -21.25 7.03 -6.70
N ARG A 43 -20.84 5.94 -6.04
CA ARG A 43 -20.92 5.77 -4.59
C ARG A 43 -19.51 5.74 -4.04
N PHE A 44 -19.32 6.23 -2.82
CA PHE A 44 -18.03 6.12 -2.14
C PHE A 44 -17.71 4.64 -1.88
N ILE A 45 -16.65 4.14 -2.47
CA ILE A 45 -16.08 2.80 -2.26
C ILE A 45 -14.57 3.00 -2.14
N PRO A 46 -14.03 3.01 -0.90
CA PRO A 46 -12.62 3.31 -0.69
C PRO A 46 -11.69 2.21 -1.17
N PHE A 47 -12.13 0.95 -1.17
CA PHE A 47 -11.30 -0.20 -1.54
C PHE A 47 -12.03 -1.14 -2.49
N PHE A 48 -11.28 -1.67 -3.49
CA PHE A 48 -11.78 -2.64 -4.47
C PHE A 48 -11.37 -4.08 -4.15
N TRP A 49 -10.62 -4.29 -3.07
CA TRP A 49 -10.26 -5.59 -2.49
C TRP A 49 -10.85 -5.72 -1.08
N SER A 50 -10.30 -6.62 -0.24
CA SER A 50 -10.75 -6.76 1.15
C SER A 50 -10.50 -5.48 1.94
N PRO A 51 -11.53 -4.79 2.45
CA PRO A 51 -11.34 -3.62 3.30
C PRO A 51 -10.58 -3.93 4.60
N GLU A 52 -10.74 -5.13 5.14
CA GLU A 52 -10.01 -5.58 6.33
C GLU A 52 -8.50 -5.60 6.05
N VAL A 53 -8.07 -6.28 4.97
CA VAL A 53 -6.66 -6.32 4.58
C VAL A 53 -6.15 -4.91 4.27
N ALA A 54 -6.93 -4.12 3.53
CA ALA A 54 -6.55 -2.75 3.19
C ALA A 54 -6.30 -1.89 4.43
N LEU A 55 -7.17 -1.96 5.45
CA LEU A 55 -7.01 -1.20 6.69
C LEU A 55 -5.86 -1.70 7.55
N CYS A 56 -5.63 -3.03 7.62
CA CYS A 56 -4.46 -3.58 8.30
C CYS A 56 -3.16 -3.08 7.67
N ASP A 57 -3.05 -3.11 6.34
CA ASP A 57 -1.87 -2.60 5.62
C ASP A 57 -1.64 -1.09 5.88
N MET A 58 -2.69 -0.33 6.25
CA MET A 58 -2.62 1.11 6.56
C MET A 58 -2.17 1.41 8.00
N GLU A 59 -2.26 0.43 8.89
CA GLU A 59 -1.82 0.57 10.29
C GLU A 59 -0.37 0.13 10.46
N GLU A 60 0.08 -0.82 9.67
CA GLU A 60 1.40 -1.42 9.80
C GLU A 60 2.54 -0.49 9.35
N ASP A 61 3.69 -0.60 10.03
CA ASP A 61 4.92 0.03 9.59
C ASP A 61 5.33 -0.51 8.22
N ALA A 62 5.58 0.38 7.28
CA ALA A 62 6.04 0.01 5.94
C ALA A 62 7.51 -0.44 5.96
N TYR A 63 7.85 -1.39 5.12
CA TYR A 63 9.23 -1.75 4.87
C TYR A 63 9.79 -0.96 3.68
N ALA A 64 11.02 -0.51 3.83
CA ALA A 64 11.83 0.02 2.75
C ALA A 64 13.22 -0.61 2.80
N PHE A 65 13.98 -0.44 1.74
CA PHE A 65 15.37 -0.86 1.66
C PHE A 65 16.21 0.38 1.33
N GLU A 66 17.10 0.77 2.23
CA GLU A 66 17.94 1.97 2.07
C GLU A 66 19.38 1.65 2.38
N ASN A 67 20.28 2.12 1.52
CA ASN A 67 21.72 1.87 1.66
C ASN A 67 22.04 0.39 1.90
N CYS A 68 21.39 -0.49 1.16
CA CYS A 68 21.53 -1.93 1.26
C CYS A 68 21.02 -2.54 2.59
N GLN A 69 20.22 -1.83 3.35
CA GLN A 69 19.64 -2.30 4.62
C GLN A 69 18.12 -2.18 4.62
N GLN A 70 17.46 -3.18 5.19
CA GLN A 70 16.03 -3.10 5.44
C GLN A 70 15.78 -2.15 6.61
N ILE A 71 14.87 -1.22 6.40
CA ILE A 71 14.39 -0.28 7.41
C ILE A 71 12.87 -0.35 7.55
N ARG A 72 12.35 0.20 8.64
CA ARG A 72 10.90 0.43 8.82
C ARG A 72 10.60 1.92 8.79
N THR A 73 9.49 2.26 8.18
CA THR A 73 8.97 3.63 8.11
C THR A 73 7.53 3.64 8.61
N LYS A 74 7.09 4.76 9.15
CA LYS A 74 5.70 4.89 9.60
C LYS A 74 4.74 4.94 8.42
N PRO A 75 3.52 4.39 8.55
CA PRO A 75 2.50 4.53 7.53
C PRO A 75 2.21 6.00 7.25
N PHE A 76 1.82 6.31 6.03
CA PHE A 76 1.55 7.67 5.53
C PHE A 76 2.71 8.67 5.63
N SER A 77 3.91 8.22 6.02
CA SER A 77 5.08 9.08 6.13
C SER A 77 5.74 9.35 4.77
N ARG A 78 6.72 10.24 4.77
CA ARG A 78 7.60 10.59 3.62
C ARG A 78 6.80 10.83 2.32
N PRO A 79 5.83 11.74 2.29
CA PRO A 79 5.02 12.01 1.12
C PRO A 79 5.88 12.50 -0.04
N ILE A 80 5.56 12.04 -1.24
CA ILE A 80 6.13 12.55 -2.49
C ILE A 80 5.01 12.99 -3.42
N LYS A 81 5.30 13.99 -4.23
CA LYS A 81 4.40 14.45 -5.27
C LYS A 81 4.90 14.00 -6.64
N ARG A 82 4.00 13.53 -7.49
CA ARG A 82 4.30 13.09 -8.85
C ARG A 82 3.22 13.54 -9.81
N ASN A 83 3.61 14.03 -10.98
CA ASN A 83 2.69 14.14 -12.08
C ASN A 83 2.33 12.73 -12.56
N TRP A 84 1.03 12.43 -12.55
CA TRP A 84 0.51 11.15 -13.01
C TRP A 84 -0.22 11.33 -14.33
N PRO A 85 0.40 10.96 -15.47
CA PRO A 85 -0.12 11.29 -16.79
C PRO A 85 -1.55 10.81 -17.03
N GLU A 86 -1.87 9.60 -16.55
CA GLU A 86 -3.19 9.00 -16.71
C GLU A 86 -4.30 9.76 -15.95
N CYS A 87 -3.93 10.51 -14.91
CA CYS A 87 -4.85 11.37 -14.16
C CYS A 87 -4.84 12.81 -14.63
N GLY A 88 -3.84 13.22 -15.43
CA GLY A 88 -3.64 14.60 -15.88
C GLY A 88 -3.39 15.60 -14.75
N ARG A 89 -2.90 15.13 -13.60
CA ARG A 89 -2.64 15.97 -12.43
C ARG A 89 -1.49 15.47 -11.56
N GLU A 90 -1.00 16.35 -10.68
CA GLU A 90 -0.11 15.97 -9.59
C GLU A 90 -0.89 15.16 -8.54
N VAL A 91 -0.28 14.07 -8.07
CA VAL A 91 -0.81 13.21 -7.01
C VAL A 91 0.21 13.09 -5.88
N THR A 92 -0.29 12.88 -4.67
CA THR A 92 0.55 12.60 -3.50
C THR A 92 0.56 11.09 -3.25
N LEU A 93 1.75 10.54 -3.03
CA LEU A 93 1.99 9.15 -2.66
C LEU A 93 2.73 9.12 -1.34
N VAL A 94 2.35 8.19 -0.46
CA VAL A 94 2.89 8.03 0.90
C VAL A 94 3.45 6.64 1.10
N GLU A 95 4.23 6.45 2.15
CA GLU A 95 4.67 5.11 2.59
C GLU A 95 3.47 4.25 2.95
N HIS A 96 3.55 3.00 2.53
CA HIS A 96 2.50 2.01 2.72
C HIS A 96 3.13 0.64 2.92
N ALA A 97 2.59 -0.15 3.86
CA ALA A 97 3.07 -1.50 4.11
C ALA A 97 2.86 -2.38 2.87
N HIS A 98 3.97 -2.86 2.31
CA HIS A 98 3.97 -3.72 1.13
C HIS A 98 5.27 -4.51 1.01
N ASP A 99 5.24 -5.67 0.36
CA ASP A 99 6.34 -6.63 0.36
C ASP A 99 7.39 -6.38 -0.74
N GLU A 100 7.10 -5.55 -1.76
CA GLU A 100 8.02 -5.32 -2.87
C GLU A 100 9.40 -4.84 -2.45
N PRO A 101 9.55 -3.88 -1.51
CA PRO A 101 10.88 -3.42 -1.09
C PRO A 101 11.70 -4.54 -0.45
N VAL A 102 11.05 -5.41 0.32
CA VAL A 102 11.68 -6.56 0.98
C VAL A 102 12.17 -7.56 -0.07
N TYR A 103 11.26 -7.93 -1.01
CA TYR A 103 11.60 -8.84 -2.09
C TYR A 103 12.74 -8.31 -2.98
N ILE A 104 12.67 -7.05 -3.38
CA ILE A 104 13.68 -6.39 -4.21
C ILE A 104 15.00 -6.31 -3.45
N GLY A 105 14.98 -5.87 -2.20
CA GLY A 105 16.16 -5.71 -1.38
C GLY A 105 16.93 -7.01 -1.15
N PHE A 106 16.25 -8.09 -0.79
CA PHE A 106 16.92 -9.39 -0.59
C PHE A 106 17.37 -10.06 -1.89
N ASN A 107 16.78 -9.70 -3.03
CA ASN A 107 17.14 -10.27 -4.33
C ASN A 107 17.93 -9.28 -5.21
N ARG A 108 18.39 -8.15 -4.66
CA ARG A 108 19.01 -7.05 -5.39
C ARG A 108 20.20 -7.47 -6.23
N GLU A 109 21.11 -8.29 -5.68
CA GLU A 109 22.32 -8.74 -6.40
C GLU A 109 21.95 -9.65 -7.58
N LYS A 110 20.98 -10.53 -7.39
CA LYS A 110 20.64 -11.54 -8.39
C LYS A 110 19.77 -10.96 -9.52
N TYR A 111 18.86 -10.05 -9.19
CA TYR A 111 17.82 -9.65 -10.14
C TYR A 111 17.73 -8.14 -10.40
N PHE A 112 18.35 -7.32 -9.57
CA PHE A 112 18.13 -5.87 -9.60
C PHE A 112 19.43 -5.05 -9.65
N LYS A 113 20.47 -5.62 -10.27
CA LYS A 113 21.80 -4.98 -10.50
C LYS A 113 22.42 -4.36 -9.23
N GLY A 114 22.21 -4.99 -8.09
CA GLY A 114 22.78 -4.52 -6.83
C GLY A 114 22.18 -3.21 -6.29
N CYS A 115 20.93 -2.88 -6.66
CA CYS A 115 20.31 -1.63 -6.23
C CYS A 115 20.45 -1.42 -4.71
N LYS A 116 20.68 -0.16 -4.31
CA LYS A 116 20.89 0.18 -2.90
C LYS A 116 19.62 0.51 -2.18
N ASN A 117 18.60 0.97 -2.92
CA ASN A 117 17.36 1.45 -2.35
C ASN A 117 16.15 0.84 -3.05
N ALA A 118 15.13 0.50 -2.26
CA ALA A 118 13.83 0.08 -2.76
C ALA A 118 12.73 0.57 -1.80
N TYR A 119 11.64 1.12 -2.33
CA TYR A 119 10.50 1.55 -1.54
C TYR A 119 9.19 1.38 -2.29
N PHE A 120 8.10 1.31 -1.55
CA PHE A 120 6.75 1.27 -2.08
C PHE A 120 5.98 2.51 -1.61
N LYS A 121 5.26 3.14 -2.54
CA LYS A 121 4.41 4.29 -2.23
C LYS A 121 3.05 4.17 -2.90
N TYR A 122 2.05 4.54 -2.14
CA TYR A 122 0.67 4.43 -2.58
C TYR A 122 -0.07 5.75 -2.42
N GLY A 123 -1.00 6.01 -3.31
CA GLY A 123 -1.91 7.16 -3.26
C GLY A 123 -3.25 6.84 -3.88
N GLY A 124 -4.22 7.71 -3.63
CA GLY A 124 -5.59 7.56 -4.13
C GLY A 124 -6.63 7.66 -3.05
N THR A 125 -7.89 7.55 -3.44
CA THR A 125 -9.04 7.82 -2.55
C THR A 125 -9.05 6.93 -1.31
N GLY A 126 -8.72 5.64 -1.44
CA GLY A 126 -8.64 4.71 -0.30
C GLY A 126 -7.56 5.11 0.69
N ILE A 127 -6.40 5.56 0.19
CA ILE A 127 -5.27 5.99 1.00
C ILE A 127 -5.60 7.28 1.76
N GLU A 128 -6.15 8.28 1.06
CA GLU A 128 -6.55 9.56 1.66
C GLU A 128 -7.61 9.36 2.76
N PHE A 129 -8.57 8.47 2.53
CA PHE A 129 -9.59 8.09 3.51
C PHE A 129 -8.97 7.41 4.73
N SER A 130 -8.08 6.44 4.53
CA SER A 130 -7.44 5.68 5.60
C SER A 130 -6.49 6.54 6.42
N GLU A 131 -5.80 7.50 5.79
CA GLU A 131 -4.95 8.45 6.51
C GLU A 131 -5.76 9.27 7.52
N GLY A 132 -6.98 9.66 7.17
CA GLY A 132 -7.90 10.33 8.09
C GLY A 132 -8.27 9.45 9.29
N LEU A 133 -8.62 8.19 9.05
CA LEU A 133 -8.94 7.22 10.10
C LEU A 133 -7.73 6.94 11.01
N TYR A 134 -6.55 6.73 10.42
CA TYR A 134 -5.31 6.52 11.15
C TYR A 134 -4.98 7.71 12.07
N LYS A 135 -5.03 8.93 11.56
CA LYS A 135 -4.78 10.15 12.34
C LYS A 135 -5.83 10.38 13.43
N ALA A 136 -7.05 9.92 13.23
CA ALA A 136 -8.11 9.96 14.24
C ALA A 136 -7.97 8.86 15.30
N GLY A 137 -7.01 7.94 15.16
CA GLY A 137 -6.83 6.82 16.08
C GLY A 137 -7.90 5.73 15.95
N LEU A 138 -8.55 5.61 14.79
CA LEU A 138 -9.68 4.70 14.59
C LEU A 138 -9.28 3.35 13.95
N LEU A 139 -7.98 3.12 13.73
CA LEU A 139 -7.50 1.86 13.12
C LEU A 139 -6.86 0.90 14.14
N HIS A 140 -6.81 1.23 15.43
CA HIS A 140 -6.22 0.33 16.43
C HIS A 140 -7.20 -0.76 16.89
N HIS A 141 -6.64 -1.88 17.36
CA HIS A 141 -7.37 -3.06 17.81
C HIS A 141 -7.57 -3.13 19.34
N THR A 142 -7.11 -2.12 20.08
CA THR A 142 -7.31 -2.07 21.54
C THR A 142 -8.74 -1.69 21.84
N PRO A 143 -9.49 -2.49 22.64
CA PRO A 143 -10.83 -2.13 23.04
C PRO A 143 -10.87 -0.83 23.86
N GLU A 144 -11.89 -0.04 23.64
CA GLU A 144 -12.18 1.22 24.35
C GLU A 144 -13.60 1.22 24.89
N GLU A 145 -13.81 1.87 26.03
CA GLU A 145 -15.15 2.07 26.57
C GLU A 145 -15.82 3.27 25.89
N PHE A 146 -17.01 3.06 25.35
CA PHE A 146 -17.84 4.10 24.78
C PHE A 146 -19.29 3.91 25.25
N ASP A 147 -19.81 4.87 26.01
CA ASP A 147 -21.19 4.90 26.55
C ASP A 147 -21.59 3.60 27.27
N GLY A 148 -20.69 3.09 28.12
CA GLY A 148 -20.88 1.85 28.89
C GLY A 148 -20.73 0.54 28.09
N HIS A 149 -20.24 0.60 26.86
CA HIS A 149 -19.99 -0.54 26.01
C HIS A 149 -18.51 -0.61 25.60
N GLU A 150 -17.96 -1.82 25.55
CA GLU A 150 -16.64 -2.06 25.00
C GLU A 150 -16.72 -2.16 23.47
N ILE A 151 -15.96 -1.36 22.77
CA ILE A 151 -15.86 -1.38 21.31
C ILE A 151 -14.39 -1.46 20.88
N VAL A 152 -14.12 -2.15 19.77
CA VAL A 152 -12.84 -2.11 19.07
C VAL A 152 -12.99 -1.14 17.90
N PRO A 153 -12.27 -0.01 17.87
CA PRO A 153 -12.43 1.01 16.82
C PRO A 153 -12.26 0.46 15.43
N PHE A 154 -11.24 -0.37 15.20
CA PHE A 154 -11.02 -1.04 13.91
C PHE A 154 -12.24 -1.83 13.43
N ASP A 155 -12.81 -2.68 14.28
CA ASP A 155 -13.95 -3.53 13.95
C ASP A 155 -15.20 -2.70 13.64
N TRP A 156 -15.38 -1.62 14.41
CA TRP A 156 -16.50 -0.70 14.20
C TRP A 156 -16.39 0.02 12.86
N VAL A 157 -15.20 0.54 12.52
CA VAL A 157 -14.91 1.16 11.22
C VAL A 157 -15.13 0.16 10.09
N LEU A 158 -14.53 -1.03 10.19
CA LEU A 158 -14.63 -2.08 9.17
C LEU A 158 -16.09 -2.45 8.86
N LYS A 159 -16.94 -2.54 9.89
CA LYS A 159 -18.37 -2.81 9.75
C LYS A 159 -19.10 -1.77 8.91
N HIS A 160 -18.64 -0.52 8.91
CA HIS A 160 -19.30 0.61 8.25
C HIS A 160 -18.72 0.93 6.86
N ILE A 161 -17.61 0.33 6.48
CA ILE A 161 -17.01 0.57 5.16
C ILE A 161 -17.90 0.00 4.05
N PRO A 162 -18.23 0.79 3.02
CA PRO A 162 -18.95 0.32 1.86
C PRO A 162 -18.15 -0.72 1.07
N MET A 163 -18.76 -1.86 0.77
CA MET A 163 -18.15 -2.96 0.02
C MET A 163 -18.88 -3.22 -1.29
N LEU A 164 -18.17 -3.59 -2.35
CA LEU A 164 -18.72 -3.95 -3.65
C LEU A 164 -19.76 -5.11 -3.57
N ARG A 165 -19.53 -6.08 -2.67
CA ARG A 165 -20.42 -7.24 -2.50
C ARG A 165 -21.80 -6.92 -1.94
N ARG A 166 -22.02 -5.72 -1.40
CA ARG A 166 -23.28 -5.25 -0.86
C ARG A 166 -24.12 -4.44 -1.84
N ILE A 167 -23.65 -4.29 -3.08
CA ILE A 167 -24.43 -3.65 -4.12
C ILE A 167 -25.41 -4.69 -4.70
N PRO A 168 -26.73 -4.55 -4.53
CA PRO A 168 -27.68 -5.45 -5.15
C PRO A 168 -27.45 -5.45 -6.67
N ARG A 169 -27.39 -6.62 -7.27
CA ARG A 169 -27.45 -6.73 -8.74
C ARG A 169 -28.85 -6.29 -9.14
N SER A 170 -28.96 -5.13 -9.77
CA SER A 170 -30.19 -4.66 -10.41
C SER A 170 -30.46 -5.45 -11.67
#